data_1f8d276b00113aff19522c8b483ff61e
#
_entry.id   1f8d276b00113aff19522c8b483ff61e
#
_cell.length_a   1.000
_cell.length_b   1.000
_cell.length_c   1.000
_cell.angle_alpha   90.00
_cell.angle_beta   90.00
_cell.angle_gamma   90.00
#
_symmetry.space_group_name_H-M   'P 1'
#
loop_
_entity.id
_entity.type
_entity.pdbx_description
1 polymer ?
#
loop_
_entity_poly.entity_id
_entity_poly.type
_entity_poly.pdbx_seq_one_letter_code
_entity_poly.pdbx_strand_id
1 'polypeptide(L)'
;MAVKFYQSENQVPLEMHKVRVVQKLSLLPVEERLQRIQEAGNNTFLLQNRDIYLDMITDSGVNGMSDRQVASMSIADDSYAGSETFNRVKAAVKEVFGTDNVLPAHQGRAAENILAEAYVKPGMYALMNFHFTTTKAHITRLGGEVVELVDPKGLIPQSDDPFKGNFDLNL
;
A
#
# COMPACT_ATOMS: atom_id res chain seq x y z
N MET A 1 -19.66 -28.19 -2.27
CA MET A 1 -18.57 -28.36 -3.28
C MET A 1 -17.44 -27.42 -2.88
N ALA A 2 -16.27 -27.96 -2.48
CA ALA A 2 -15.16 -27.11 -2.05
C ALA A 2 -14.38 -26.66 -3.29
N VAL A 3 -14.13 -25.35 -3.42
CA VAL A 3 -13.31 -24.81 -4.50
C VAL A 3 -11.84 -25.00 -4.13
N LYS A 4 -11.09 -25.72 -4.95
CA LYS A 4 -9.65 -25.88 -4.79
C LYS A 4 -8.96 -24.74 -5.53
N PHE A 5 -8.18 -23.93 -4.79
CA PHE A 5 -7.29 -22.95 -5.40
C PHE A 5 -6.00 -23.63 -5.87
N TYR A 6 -5.49 -23.21 -7.03
CA TYR A 6 -4.46 -23.90 -7.81
C TYR A 6 -3.08 -24.07 -7.16
N GLN A 7 -2.81 -23.47 -5.98
CA GLN A 7 -1.47 -23.46 -5.39
C GLN A 7 -1.41 -23.72 -3.88
N SER A 8 -2.49 -24.15 -3.25
CA SER A 8 -2.43 -24.51 -1.84
C SER A 8 -3.27 -25.74 -1.57
N GLU A 9 -2.70 -26.69 -0.83
CA GLU A 9 -3.45 -27.84 -0.30
C GLU A 9 -4.42 -27.42 0.81
N ASN A 10 -4.35 -26.19 1.29
CA ASN A 10 -5.22 -25.64 2.28
C ASN A 10 -6.55 -25.22 1.65
N GLN A 11 -7.64 -25.67 2.24
CA GLN A 11 -8.97 -25.19 1.89
C GLN A 11 -9.12 -23.75 2.41
N VAL A 12 -9.12 -22.79 1.50
CA VAL A 12 -9.48 -21.42 1.83
C VAL A 12 -10.99 -21.31 1.77
N PRO A 13 -11.69 -20.90 2.84
CA PRO A 13 -13.12 -20.68 2.78
C PRO A 13 -13.44 -19.58 1.73
N LEU A 14 -14.51 -19.81 0.97
CA LEU A 14 -15.02 -18.79 0.05
C LEU A 14 -15.46 -17.57 0.89
N GLU A 15 -14.92 -16.41 0.54
CA GLU A 15 -15.43 -15.16 1.07
C GLU A 15 -16.84 -14.90 0.53
N MET A 16 -17.82 -14.90 1.42
CA MET A 16 -19.22 -14.68 1.06
C MET A 16 -19.54 -13.18 1.14
N HIS A 17 -19.06 -12.42 0.16
CA HIS A 17 -19.34 -11.00 0.03
C HIS A 17 -20.37 -10.75 -1.06
N LYS A 18 -21.29 -9.85 -0.79
CA LYS A 18 -22.26 -9.35 -1.75
C LYS A 18 -21.98 -7.87 -2.03
N VAL A 19 -21.57 -7.57 -3.24
CA VAL A 19 -21.34 -6.19 -3.68
C VAL A 19 -22.69 -5.50 -3.91
N ARG A 20 -22.89 -4.34 -3.28
CA ARG A 20 -24.11 -3.53 -3.40
C ARG A 20 -23.94 -2.29 -4.26
N VAL A 21 -22.70 -1.83 -4.44
CA VAL A 21 -22.37 -0.65 -5.23
C VAL A 21 -21.54 -1.08 -6.42
N VAL A 22 -21.99 -0.71 -7.61
CA VAL A 22 -21.31 -1.00 -8.86
C VAL A 22 -21.08 0.32 -9.59
N GLN A 23 -19.81 0.61 -9.91
CA GLN A 23 -19.47 1.76 -10.73
C GLN A 23 -19.59 1.40 -12.21
N LYS A 24 -20.29 2.22 -12.98
CA LYS A 24 -20.32 2.08 -14.43
C LYS A 24 -19.00 2.59 -15.01
N LEU A 25 -18.32 1.71 -15.74
CA LEU A 25 -17.09 2.05 -16.46
C LEU A 25 -17.40 2.15 -17.97
N SER A 26 -16.58 2.92 -18.66
CA SER A 26 -16.63 3.05 -20.12
C SER A 26 -15.28 2.62 -20.70
N LEU A 27 -15.33 1.75 -21.69
CA LEU A 27 -14.15 1.38 -22.46
C LEU A 27 -14.16 2.17 -23.77
N LEU A 28 -13.26 3.13 -23.91
CA LEU A 28 -13.12 3.92 -25.13
C LEU A 28 -12.57 3.04 -26.29
N PRO A 29 -12.92 3.32 -27.53
CA PRO A 29 -12.28 2.76 -28.72
C PRO A 29 -10.75 2.91 -28.68
N VAL A 30 -10.03 2.03 -29.35
CA VAL A 30 -8.55 2.01 -29.30
C VAL A 30 -7.98 3.35 -29.80
N GLU A 31 -8.53 3.89 -30.86
CA GLU A 31 -8.11 5.15 -31.49
C GLU A 31 -8.24 6.32 -30.50
N GLU A 32 -9.35 6.39 -29.77
CA GLU A 32 -9.55 7.43 -28.77
C GLU A 32 -8.59 7.23 -27.58
N ARG A 33 -8.35 6.00 -27.14
CA ARG A 33 -7.37 5.73 -26.07
C ARG A 33 -5.96 6.17 -26.47
N LEU A 34 -5.56 5.89 -27.72
CA LEU A 34 -4.26 6.34 -28.25
C LEU A 34 -4.16 7.87 -28.27
N GLN A 35 -5.23 8.54 -28.69
CA GLN A 35 -5.27 10.00 -28.66
C GLN A 35 -5.15 10.53 -27.23
N ARG A 36 -5.90 9.99 -26.26
CA ARG A 36 -5.86 10.44 -24.87
C ARG A 36 -4.49 10.27 -24.25
N ILE A 37 -3.81 9.13 -24.48
CA ILE A 37 -2.46 8.94 -23.95
C ILE A 37 -1.44 9.89 -24.59
N GLN A 38 -1.59 10.23 -25.86
CA GLN A 38 -0.74 11.22 -26.52
C GLN A 38 -0.99 12.63 -25.96
N GLU A 39 -2.25 13.04 -25.78
CA GLU A 39 -2.64 14.31 -25.15
C GLU A 39 -2.07 14.42 -23.72
N ALA A 40 -2.00 13.30 -23.00
CA ALA A 40 -1.37 13.19 -21.68
C ALA A 40 0.18 13.14 -21.74
N GLY A 41 0.79 13.35 -22.89
CA GLY A 41 2.24 13.28 -23.07
C GLY A 41 2.85 11.91 -22.82
N ASN A 42 2.08 10.85 -23.06
CA ASN A 42 2.43 9.45 -22.73
C ASN A 42 2.65 9.21 -21.23
N ASN A 43 2.08 10.05 -20.37
CA ASN A 43 2.14 9.93 -18.93
C ASN A 43 0.77 9.49 -18.39
N THR A 44 0.67 8.27 -17.92
CA THR A 44 -0.58 7.70 -17.40
C THR A 44 -1.14 8.46 -16.19
N PHE A 45 -0.29 9.16 -15.42
CA PHE A 45 -0.72 9.99 -14.28
C PHE A 45 -1.49 11.26 -14.71
N LEU A 46 -1.42 11.65 -15.97
CA LEU A 46 -2.11 12.81 -16.52
C LEU A 46 -3.42 12.45 -17.24
N LEU A 47 -3.74 11.16 -17.35
CA LEU A 47 -5.03 10.71 -17.86
C LEU A 47 -6.16 11.14 -16.93
N GLN A 48 -7.29 11.49 -17.51
CA GLN A 48 -8.48 11.77 -16.73
C GLN A 48 -9.20 10.47 -16.37
N ASN A 49 -9.78 10.41 -15.18
CA ASN A 49 -10.47 9.21 -14.68
C ASN A 49 -11.52 8.66 -15.66
N ARG A 50 -12.22 9.52 -16.41
CA ARG A 50 -13.20 9.10 -17.43
C ARG A 50 -12.61 8.35 -18.62
N ASP A 51 -11.29 8.50 -18.84
CA ASP A 51 -10.56 7.89 -19.96
C ASP A 51 -9.92 6.55 -19.57
N ILE A 52 -10.05 6.17 -18.29
CA ILE A 52 -9.45 4.98 -17.70
C ILE A 52 -10.51 3.92 -17.48
N TYR A 53 -10.34 2.76 -18.12
CA TYR A 53 -11.22 1.61 -17.91
C TYR A 53 -10.84 0.81 -16.66
N LEU A 54 -9.55 0.57 -16.46
CA LEU A 54 -9.00 -0.15 -15.32
C LEU A 54 -7.87 0.68 -14.70
N ASP A 55 -8.14 1.28 -13.57
CA ASP A 55 -7.16 2.04 -12.81
C ASP A 55 -6.33 1.11 -11.93
N MET A 56 -5.07 0.94 -12.29
CA MET A 56 -4.09 0.17 -11.53
C MET A 56 -3.05 1.07 -10.82
N ILE A 57 -3.22 2.39 -10.88
CA ILE A 57 -2.30 3.36 -10.26
C ILE A 57 -2.86 3.83 -8.93
N THR A 58 -4.18 4.05 -8.85
CA THR A 58 -4.83 4.47 -7.61
C THR A 58 -5.04 3.26 -6.70
N ASP A 59 -4.10 3.03 -5.79
CA ASP A 59 -4.06 1.89 -4.89
C ASP A 59 -4.42 2.24 -3.43
N SER A 60 -4.32 3.50 -3.05
CA SER A 60 -4.52 3.95 -1.68
C SER A 60 -5.94 4.46 -1.44
N GLY A 61 -6.62 3.90 -0.42
CA GLY A 61 -7.92 4.39 0.04
C GLY A 61 -9.12 4.00 -0.82
N VAL A 62 -8.97 3.06 -1.75
CA VAL A 62 -10.03 2.58 -2.66
C VAL A 62 -10.51 1.16 -2.36
N ASN A 63 -10.32 0.69 -1.15
CA ASN A 63 -10.77 -0.64 -0.74
C ASN A 63 -12.26 -0.67 -0.46
N GLY A 64 -12.91 -1.77 -0.81
CA GLY A 64 -14.28 -2.03 -0.40
C GLY A 64 -14.40 -2.11 1.12
N MET A 65 -15.41 -1.47 1.69
CA MET A 65 -15.75 -1.59 3.10
C MET A 65 -16.96 -2.50 3.29
N SER A 66 -16.94 -3.29 4.36
CA SER A 66 -18.14 -4.04 4.75
C SER A 66 -19.23 -3.11 5.27
N ASP A 67 -20.47 -3.56 5.22
CA ASP A 67 -21.61 -2.84 5.82
C ASP A 67 -21.41 -2.62 7.33
N ARG A 68 -20.74 -3.56 8.02
CA ARG A 68 -20.39 -3.42 9.45
C ARG A 68 -19.33 -2.35 9.68
N GLN A 69 -18.31 -2.23 8.80
CA GLN A 69 -17.35 -1.14 8.89
C GLN A 69 -18.01 0.22 8.70
N VAL A 70 -18.88 0.36 7.69
CA VAL A 70 -19.61 1.61 7.44
C VAL A 70 -20.53 1.96 8.63
N ALA A 71 -21.26 0.97 9.17
CA ALA A 71 -22.09 1.18 10.34
C ALA A 71 -21.26 1.60 11.57
N SER A 72 -20.12 0.96 11.80
CA SER A 72 -19.22 1.31 12.91
C SER A 72 -18.62 2.72 12.76
N MET A 73 -18.31 3.14 11.54
CA MET A 73 -17.86 4.53 11.26
C MET A 73 -18.94 5.54 11.62
N SER A 74 -20.22 5.22 11.35
CA SER A 74 -21.34 6.13 11.62
C SER A 74 -21.64 6.34 13.09
N ILE A 75 -21.23 5.40 13.95
CA ILE A 75 -21.42 5.48 15.41
C ILE A 75 -20.13 5.73 16.19
N ALA A 76 -19.02 5.90 15.47
CA ALA A 76 -17.74 6.23 16.09
C ALA A 76 -17.78 7.65 16.66
N ASP A 77 -17.09 7.85 17.78
CA ASP A 77 -16.94 9.20 18.35
C ASP A 77 -15.73 9.91 17.71
N ASP A 78 -15.81 11.22 17.64
CA ASP A 78 -14.77 12.14 17.18
C ASP A 78 -14.24 13.03 18.30
N SER A 79 -14.29 12.54 19.53
CA SER A 79 -13.90 13.27 20.72
C SER A 79 -12.43 13.71 20.63
N TYR A 80 -12.17 15.00 20.89
CA TYR A 80 -10.81 15.54 20.96
C TYR A 80 -9.95 14.85 22.04
N ALA A 81 -10.56 14.49 23.17
CA ALA A 81 -9.93 13.76 24.26
C ALA A 81 -10.90 12.73 24.84
N GLY A 82 -10.38 11.59 25.26
CA GLY A 82 -11.17 10.53 25.87
C GLY A 82 -12.00 9.72 24.87
N SER A 83 -11.59 9.64 23.60
CA SER A 83 -12.28 8.86 22.58
C SER A 83 -12.37 7.38 22.96
N GLU A 84 -13.59 6.87 23.06
CA GLU A 84 -13.84 5.44 23.27
C GLU A 84 -13.47 4.64 22.03
N THR A 85 -13.70 5.18 20.84
CA THR A 85 -13.36 4.52 19.58
C THR A 85 -11.85 4.33 19.45
N PHE A 86 -11.05 5.30 19.87
CA PHE A 86 -9.61 5.15 19.89
C PHE A 86 -9.14 4.07 20.88
N ASN A 87 -9.77 3.98 22.04
CA ASN A 87 -9.49 2.91 23.00
C ASN A 87 -9.83 1.52 22.43
N ARG A 88 -10.87 1.40 21.62
CA ARG A 88 -11.19 0.15 20.89
C ARG A 88 -10.13 -0.18 19.85
N VAL A 89 -9.61 0.82 19.12
CA VAL A 89 -8.48 0.62 18.19
C VAL A 89 -7.26 0.08 18.93
N LYS A 90 -6.89 0.69 20.07
CA LYS A 90 -5.77 0.19 20.89
C LYS A 90 -5.98 -1.24 21.35
N ALA A 91 -7.19 -1.58 21.80
CA ALA A 91 -7.51 -2.95 22.23
C ALA A 91 -7.38 -3.95 21.07
N ALA A 92 -7.87 -3.61 19.89
CA ALA A 92 -7.74 -4.44 18.69
C ALA A 92 -6.27 -4.60 18.24
N VAL A 93 -5.47 -3.53 18.29
CA VAL A 93 -4.03 -3.62 18.01
C VAL A 93 -3.33 -4.52 19.02
N LYS A 94 -3.68 -4.43 20.31
CA LYS A 94 -3.13 -5.32 21.33
C LYS A 94 -3.48 -6.77 21.08
N GLU A 95 -4.71 -7.05 20.70
CA GLU A 95 -5.19 -8.40 20.38
C GLU A 95 -4.42 -9.01 19.20
N VAL A 96 -4.20 -8.21 18.12
CA VAL A 96 -3.59 -8.70 16.89
C VAL A 96 -2.07 -8.71 16.95
N PHE A 97 -1.45 -7.66 17.52
CA PHE A 97 0.00 -7.42 17.47
C PHE A 97 0.69 -7.58 18.83
N GLY A 98 -0.05 -7.76 19.92
CA GLY A 98 0.52 -7.94 21.25
C GLY A 98 1.11 -6.68 21.90
N THR A 99 0.82 -5.49 21.35
CA THR A 99 1.35 -4.21 21.85
C THR A 99 0.25 -3.17 22.10
N ASP A 100 0.42 -2.36 23.12
CA ASP A 100 -0.44 -1.21 23.42
C ASP A 100 0.08 0.08 22.75
N ASN A 101 1.26 0.03 22.13
CA ASN A 101 1.88 1.20 21.52
C ASN A 101 1.27 1.45 20.14
N VAL A 102 0.41 2.44 20.06
CA VAL A 102 -0.28 2.83 18.82
C VAL A 102 -0.11 4.32 18.60
N LEU A 103 0.53 4.66 17.49
CA LEU A 103 0.63 6.03 17.01
C LEU A 103 -0.06 6.10 15.63
N PRO A 104 -1.27 6.62 15.55
CA PRO A 104 -1.96 6.75 14.29
C PRO A 104 -1.32 7.84 13.42
N ALA A 105 -1.13 7.55 12.14
CA ALA A 105 -0.71 8.51 11.14
C ALA A 105 -1.78 8.57 10.03
N HIS A 106 -1.91 9.72 9.36
CA HIS A 106 -2.94 9.88 8.34
C HIS A 106 -2.69 9.02 7.09
N GLN A 107 -1.45 8.57 6.88
CA GLN A 107 -1.06 7.65 5.81
C GLN A 107 0.34 7.08 6.04
N GLY A 108 0.70 6.00 5.33
CA GLY A 108 1.97 5.30 5.50
C GLY A 108 3.21 6.19 5.37
N ARG A 109 3.27 7.06 4.35
CA ARG A 109 4.41 7.98 4.17
C ARG A 109 4.58 9.02 5.29
N ALA A 110 3.52 9.33 6.02
CA ALA A 110 3.64 10.15 7.22
C ALA A 110 4.25 9.35 8.38
N ALA A 111 3.90 8.07 8.52
CA ALA A 111 4.55 7.18 9.48
C ALA A 111 6.04 7.00 9.17
N GLU A 112 6.41 6.83 7.88
CA GLU A 112 7.80 6.80 7.44
C GLU A 112 8.56 8.08 7.83
N ASN A 113 7.95 9.25 7.63
CA ASN A 113 8.55 10.52 8.03
C ASN A 113 8.81 10.61 9.53
N ILE A 114 7.82 10.22 10.34
CA ILE A 114 7.93 10.20 11.81
C ILE A 114 9.07 9.28 12.25
N LEU A 115 9.15 8.08 11.67
CA LEU A 115 10.23 7.13 11.96
C LEU A 115 11.60 7.69 11.53
N ALA A 116 11.69 8.27 10.35
CA ALA A 116 12.92 8.86 9.87
C ALA A 116 13.39 9.99 10.81
N GLU A 117 12.50 10.90 11.22
CA GLU A 117 12.83 11.97 12.15
C GLU A 117 13.29 11.46 13.54
N ALA A 118 12.74 10.34 13.99
CA ALA A 118 13.11 9.75 15.27
C ALA A 118 14.49 9.07 15.23
N TYR A 119 14.88 8.45 14.12
CA TYR A 119 16.03 7.57 14.08
C TYR A 119 17.17 8.02 13.17
N VAL A 120 16.90 8.76 12.09
CA VAL A 120 17.93 9.16 11.12
C VAL A 120 18.65 10.42 11.59
N LYS A 121 19.99 10.35 11.54
CA LYS A 121 20.88 11.50 11.78
C LYS A 121 21.79 11.67 10.57
N PRO A 122 22.31 12.89 10.34
CA PRO A 122 23.28 13.13 9.27
C PRO A 122 24.46 12.14 9.32
N GLY A 123 24.81 11.56 8.17
CA GLY A 123 25.89 10.59 8.04
C GLY A 123 25.54 9.15 8.42
N MET A 124 24.30 8.85 8.78
CA MET A 124 23.87 7.47 9.00
C MET A 124 23.52 6.78 7.69
N TYR A 125 23.78 5.49 7.63
CA TYR A 125 23.42 4.62 6.53
C TYR A 125 22.15 3.83 6.86
N ALA A 126 21.22 3.79 5.90
CA ALA A 126 20.04 2.93 5.94
C ALA A 126 20.19 1.84 4.87
N LEU A 127 20.30 0.59 5.30
CA LEU A 127 20.46 -0.56 4.41
C LEU A 127 19.08 -1.08 3.97
N MET A 128 18.90 -1.30 2.68
CA MET A 128 17.68 -1.88 2.15
C MET A 128 17.97 -2.69 0.87
N ASN A 129 17.09 -3.61 0.53
CA ASN A 129 17.19 -4.38 -0.69
C ASN A 129 16.97 -3.48 -1.92
N PHE A 130 15.83 -2.82 -1.98
CA PHE A 130 15.47 -1.81 -2.97
C PHE A 130 14.69 -0.69 -2.27
N HIS A 131 14.96 0.55 -2.64
CA HIS A 131 14.31 1.66 -1.96
C HIS A 131 12.84 1.82 -2.39
N PHE A 132 12.01 2.18 -1.42
CA PHE A 132 10.75 2.82 -1.72
C PHE A 132 10.97 4.34 -1.77
N THR A 133 10.40 5.01 -2.76
CA THR A 133 10.73 6.40 -3.10
C THR A 133 10.54 7.37 -1.94
N THR A 134 9.45 7.23 -1.17
CA THR A 134 9.17 8.11 -0.02
C THR A 134 10.11 7.84 1.15
N THR A 135 10.43 6.58 1.43
CA THR A 135 11.38 6.21 2.50
C THR A 135 12.75 6.81 2.21
N LYS A 136 13.28 6.64 0.99
CA LYS A 136 14.55 7.23 0.57
C LYS A 136 14.53 8.75 0.68
N ALA A 137 13.46 9.39 0.24
CA ALA A 137 13.32 10.85 0.31
C ALA A 137 13.39 11.37 1.76
N HIS A 138 12.71 10.70 2.70
CA HIS A 138 12.76 11.09 4.12
C HIS A 138 14.13 10.92 4.73
N ILE A 139 14.81 9.80 4.45
CA ILE A 139 16.17 9.53 4.94
C ILE A 139 17.15 10.57 4.39
N THR A 140 17.13 10.81 3.07
CA THR A 140 18.06 11.74 2.40
C THR A 140 17.82 13.19 2.86
N ARG A 141 16.57 13.60 3.07
CA ARG A 141 16.23 14.92 3.61
C ARG A 141 16.87 15.21 4.96
N LEU A 142 17.04 14.18 5.77
CA LEU A 142 17.65 14.27 7.10
C LEU A 142 19.18 14.10 7.09
N GLY A 143 19.78 14.00 5.91
CA GLY A 143 21.23 13.82 5.75
C GLY A 143 21.72 12.40 5.94
N GLY A 144 20.82 11.43 5.96
CA GLY A 144 21.15 10.01 5.89
C GLY A 144 21.38 9.56 4.45
N GLU A 145 22.05 8.43 4.28
CA GLU A 145 22.34 7.80 2.99
C GLU A 145 21.66 6.42 2.90
N VAL A 146 21.03 6.13 1.77
CA VAL A 146 20.43 4.82 1.50
C VAL A 146 21.43 3.98 0.73
N VAL A 147 21.77 2.83 1.28
CA VAL A 147 22.61 1.81 0.63
C VAL A 147 21.73 0.65 0.19
N GLU A 148 21.68 0.43 -1.12
CA GLU A 148 20.86 -0.60 -1.72
C GLU A 148 21.69 -1.88 -1.93
N LEU A 149 21.33 -2.92 -1.21
CA LEU A 149 21.93 -4.24 -1.29
C LEU A 149 21.05 -5.16 -2.14
N VAL A 150 20.92 -4.81 -3.42
CA VAL A 150 20.03 -5.52 -4.35
C VAL A 150 20.67 -6.81 -4.84
N ASP A 151 20.01 -7.96 -4.63
CA ASP A 151 20.41 -9.20 -5.29
C ASP A 151 20.33 -9.01 -6.82
N PRO A 152 21.39 -9.28 -7.59
CA PRO A 152 21.39 -9.17 -9.05
C PRO A 152 20.23 -9.90 -9.73
N LYS A 153 19.75 -11.00 -9.16
CA LYS A 153 18.57 -11.73 -9.64
C LYS A 153 17.29 -10.90 -9.52
N GLY A 154 17.22 -9.99 -8.53
CA GLY A 154 16.10 -9.07 -8.36
C GLY A 154 15.93 -8.08 -9.49
N LEU A 155 17.00 -7.80 -10.25
CA LEU A 155 16.98 -6.93 -11.42
C LEU A 155 16.51 -7.65 -12.69
N ILE A 156 16.30 -8.97 -12.62
CA ILE A 156 15.83 -9.79 -13.75
C ILE A 156 14.36 -10.14 -13.52
N PRO A 157 13.40 -9.46 -14.18
CA PRO A 157 11.97 -9.71 -13.97
C PRO A 157 11.56 -11.18 -14.19
N GLN A 158 12.21 -11.85 -15.13
CA GLN A 158 11.93 -13.23 -15.53
C GLN A 158 12.63 -14.28 -14.63
N SER A 159 13.40 -13.87 -13.64
CA SER A 159 14.02 -14.80 -12.69
C SER A 159 12.96 -15.54 -11.88
N ASP A 160 13.03 -16.85 -11.84
CA ASP A 160 12.14 -17.71 -11.03
C ASP A 160 12.63 -17.89 -9.59
N ASP A 161 13.72 -17.24 -9.19
CA ASP A 161 14.23 -17.33 -7.83
C ASP A 161 13.20 -16.73 -6.84
N PRO A 162 12.65 -17.54 -5.92
CA PRO A 162 11.62 -17.08 -4.98
C PRO A 162 12.12 -16.03 -3.97
N PHE A 163 13.45 -15.90 -3.82
CA PHE A 163 14.10 -14.98 -2.88
C PHE A 163 14.84 -13.83 -3.58
N LYS A 164 14.59 -13.60 -4.86
CA LYS A 164 15.25 -12.54 -5.63
C LYS A 164 15.08 -11.12 -5.09
N GLY A 165 14.10 -10.92 -4.20
CA GLY A 165 13.90 -9.65 -3.50
C GLY A 165 14.67 -9.51 -2.18
N ASN A 166 15.49 -10.47 -1.80
CA ASN A 166 16.31 -10.40 -0.60
C ASN A 166 17.52 -9.48 -0.79
N PHE A 167 18.23 -9.24 0.32
CA PHE A 167 19.52 -8.56 0.29
C PHE A 167 20.59 -9.43 -0.36
N ASP A 168 21.47 -8.82 -1.15
CA ASP A 168 22.76 -9.42 -1.46
C ASP A 168 23.69 -9.25 -0.25
N LEU A 169 24.09 -10.36 0.36
CA LEU A 169 24.98 -10.37 1.51
C LEU A 169 26.45 -10.57 1.11
N ASN A 170 26.76 -10.58 -0.19
CA ASN A 170 28.11 -10.75 -0.71
C ASN A 170 28.73 -9.43 -1.19
N LEU A 171 28.09 -8.31 -0.92
CA LEU A 171 28.57 -6.96 -1.23
C LEU A 171 29.56 -6.45 -0.18
#